data_bf5476dc39646820c3b94dbd9e00b176
#
_entry.id   bf5476dc39646820c3b94dbd9e00b176
#
_cell.length_a   1.000
_cell.length_b   1.000
_cell.length_c   1.000
_cell.angle_alpha   90.00
_cell.angle_beta   90.00
_cell.angle_gamma   90.00
#
_symmetry.space_group_name_H-M   'P 1'
#
loop_
_entity.id
_entity.type
_entity.pdbx_description
1 polymer ?
#
loop_
_entity_poly.entity_id
_entity_poly.type
_entity_poly.pdbx_seq_one_letter_code
_entity_poly.pdbx_strand_id
1 'polypeptide(L)'
;RDQPRSRGLGDVYKRQAKESRKGDLEVVETTLMTSGSTFFMDNETKEKYELQDDLDKIYNVVRMVILKNLETGEIYNFIMVFIGTYDYLMHTTSFENNSYLHREADFDGKVLFYNFNYGLVNGWKYESGKITASISPGTEEGYRMSLQRGRGQSVCNTEIDWMEKRNCHNDIVWDHELGLPGIDVICDKYLHPEYHEVCVSLDDDEMDGGGGGYNPPSNPPETPPTPCKRAKTLSQDAAFKSRIKDVYRKTFSAGNTVEQGFIQTSDGQTIFPNVQESGSAKFTNDQIAGKEIMEWYHSHPTGSMITSWADLKALAIRYQQGYVRSENFTYGIVSTFGCLSIMITSPVDFNAFATKVRNGELSESWNAYIVGASGGGVDECIGQLLKFLDRNNSGLSVMFSSNIDESNPTWNAQELASNGKSVNMECNQ
;
A
#
# COMPACT_ATOMS: atom_id res chain seq x y z
N ARG A 1 -10.24 -48.60 -6.59
CA ARG A 1 -9.05 -47.85 -7.05
C ARG A 1 -9.55 -46.69 -7.88
N ASP A 2 -9.91 -45.57 -7.23
CA ASP A 2 -10.25 -44.32 -7.88
C ASP A 2 -8.97 -43.52 -8.06
N GLN A 3 -8.56 -43.31 -9.31
CA GLN A 3 -7.52 -42.38 -9.65
C GLN A 3 -8.02 -40.94 -9.41
N PRO A 4 -7.24 -40.06 -8.78
CA PRO A 4 -7.61 -38.67 -8.68
C PRO A 4 -7.72 -38.09 -10.10
N ARG A 5 -8.90 -37.60 -10.45
CA ARG A 5 -9.13 -36.85 -11.70
C ARG A 5 -8.22 -35.66 -11.69
N SER A 6 -7.26 -35.62 -12.59
CA SER A 6 -6.49 -34.42 -12.88
C SER A 6 -7.48 -33.29 -13.21
N ARG A 7 -7.49 -32.23 -12.42
CA ARG A 7 -8.18 -31.00 -12.79
C ARG A 7 -7.55 -30.54 -14.10
N GLY A 8 -8.28 -30.72 -15.18
CA GLY A 8 -7.77 -30.45 -16.51
C GLY A 8 -7.52 -28.95 -16.72
N LEU A 9 -6.65 -28.65 -17.67
CA LEU A 9 -6.35 -27.29 -18.19
C LEU A 9 -7.62 -26.44 -18.49
N GLY A 10 -8.81 -27.06 -18.61
CA GLY A 10 -10.08 -26.37 -18.82
C GLY A 10 -10.49 -25.37 -17.72
N ASP A 11 -10.02 -25.53 -16.47
CA ASP A 11 -10.32 -24.58 -15.40
C ASP A 11 -9.47 -23.31 -15.44
N VAL A 12 -8.33 -23.34 -16.12
CA VAL A 12 -7.47 -22.18 -16.33
C VAL A 12 -8.08 -21.21 -17.34
N TYR A 13 -8.84 -21.69 -18.31
CA TYR A 13 -9.45 -20.86 -19.36
C TYR A 13 -10.72 -20.12 -18.93
N LYS A 14 -11.32 -20.46 -17.79
CA LYS A 14 -12.49 -19.74 -17.25
C LYS A 14 -12.17 -18.37 -16.66
N ARG A 15 -10.90 -17.96 -16.65
CA ARG A 15 -10.40 -16.71 -16.07
C ARG A 15 -9.88 -15.73 -17.11
N GLN A 16 -10.45 -15.75 -18.30
CA GLN A 16 -10.08 -14.80 -19.34
C GLN A 16 -10.59 -13.39 -18.95
N ALA A 17 -9.80 -12.38 -19.31
CA ALA A 17 -10.24 -11.00 -19.23
C ALA A 17 -11.50 -10.82 -20.09
N LYS A 18 -12.51 -10.16 -19.53
CA LYS A 18 -13.76 -9.86 -20.22
C LYS A 18 -13.69 -8.45 -20.77
N GLU A 19 -13.88 -8.30 -22.06
CA GLU A 19 -14.02 -7.01 -22.71
C GLU A 19 -15.50 -6.64 -22.80
N SER A 20 -15.82 -5.38 -22.53
CA SER A 20 -17.16 -4.82 -22.64
C SER A 20 -17.09 -3.36 -23.07
N ARG A 21 -18.17 -2.87 -23.70
CA ARG A 21 -18.26 -1.48 -24.16
C ARG A 21 -19.66 -0.94 -23.95
N LYS A 22 -19.76 0.32 -23.47
CA LYS A 22 -21.02 1.05 -23.36
C LYS A 22 -20.76 2.53 -23.68
N GLY A 23 -21.32 3.02 -24.77
CA GLY A 23 -21.03 4.38 -25.26
C GLY A 23 -19.54 4.56 -25.55
N ASP A 24 -18.94 5.57 -24.93
CA ASP A 24 -17.53 5.92 -25.09
C ASP A 24 -16.61 5.24 -24.08
N LEU A 25 -17.13 4.30 -23.31
CA LEU A 25 -16.34 3.53 -22.34
C LEU A 25 -16.04 2.13 -22.89
N GLU A 26 -14.76 1.81 -22.98
CA GLU A 26 -14.23 0.48 -23.25
C GLU A 26 -13.62 -0.07 -21.96
N VAL A 27 -14.01 -1.27 -21.56
CA VAL A 27 -13.65 -1.86 -20.27
C VAL A 27 -13.09 -3.25 -20.47
N VAL A 28 -11.92 -3.49 -19.87
CA VAL A 28 -11.34 -4.82 -19.73
C VAL A 28 -11.32 -5.15 -18.25
N GLU A 29 -11.96 -6.24 -17.85
CA GLU A 29 -11.97 -6.68 -16.46
C GLU A 29 -11.59 -8.15 -16.31
N THR A 30 -10.87 -8.47 -15.25
CA THR A 30 -10.50 -9.83 -14.89
C THR A 30 -10.70 -10.06 -13.39
N THR A 31 -11.20 -11.25 -13.04
CA THR A 31 -11.36 -11.62 -11.64
C THR A 31 -9.99 -11.81 -11.00
N LEU A 32 -9.75 -11.13 -9.89
CA LEU A 32 -8.60 -11.35 -9.04
C LEU A 32 -8.89 -12.48 -8.06
N MET A 33 -7.99 -13.44 -8.02
CA MET A 33 -7.98 -14.40 -6.92
C MET A 33 -7.07 -13.85 -5.83
N THR A 34 -7.65 -13.56 -4.70
CA THR A 34 -6.87 -13.25 -3.51
C THR A 34 -6.32 -14.57 -2.95
N SER A 35 -5.01 -14.75 -3.03
CA SER A 35 -4.31 -15.84 -2.33
C SER A 35 -4.21 -15.47 -0.84
N GLY A 36 -5.17 -15.90 -0.06
CA GLY A 36 -5.37 -15.46 1.32
C GLY A 36 -6.63 -14.62 1.37
N SER A 37 -7.62 -15.14 2.04
CA SER A 37 -8.95 -14.55 2.04
C SER A 37 -8.93 -13.21 2.75
N THR A 38 -8.85 -12.15 1.96
CA THR A 38 -9.30 -10.86 2.42
C THR A 38 -10.69 -10.69 1.87
N PHE A 39 -11.68 -10.59 2.71
CA PHE A 39 -13.02 -10.25 2.28
C PHE A 39 -13.64 -9.19 3.20
N PHE A 40 -14.51 -8.40 2.60
CA PHE A 40 -15.19 -7.30 3.26
C PHE A 40 -16.60 -7.73 3.65
N MET A 41 -17.08 -7.25 4.78
CA MET A 41 -18.45 -7.45 5.24
C MET A 41 -18.94 -6.22 5.99
N ASP A 42 -20.21 -5.91 5.85
CA ASP A 42 -20.86 -4.89 6.67
C ASP A 42 -21.07 -5.40 8.12
N ASN A 43 -21.56 -4.52 8.99
CA ASN A 43 -21.80 -4.87 10.39
C ASN A 43 -22.79 -6.03 10.56
N GLU A 44 -23.85 -6.07 9.73
CA GLU A 44 -24.86 -7.12 9.82
C GLU A 44 -24.29 -8.48 9.41
N THR A 45 -23.58 -8.51 8.30
CA THR A 45 -22.89 -9.72 7.82
C THR A 45 -21.87 -10.20 8.84
N LYS A 46 -21.12 -9.27 9.47
CA LYS A 46 -20.15 -9.60 10.52
C LYS A 46 -20.80 -10.28 11.73
N GLU A 47 -21.90 -9.72 12.25
CA GLU A 47 -22.61 -10.30 13.39
C GLU A 47 -23.10 -11.73 13.08
N LYS A 48 -23.62 -11.95 11.88
CA LYS A 48 -24.08 -13.28 11.44
C LYS A 48 -22.90 -14.22 11.16
N TYR A 49 -21.80 -13.71 10.64
CA TYR A 49 -20.57 -14.45 10.39
C TYR A 49 -19.93 -14.99 11.67
N GLU A 50 -19.97 -14.23 12.76
CA GLU A 50 -19.43 -14.66 14.06
C GLU A 50 -20.31 -15.72 14.75
N LEU A 51 -21.57 -15.87 14.34
CA LEU A 51 -22.57 -16.75 14.96
C LEU A 51 -22.81 -18.07 14.20
N GLN A 52 -22.32 -18.22 12.97
CA GLN A 52 -22.67 -19.35 12.10
C GLN A 52 -21.42 -20.01 11.50
N ASP A 53 -21.49 -21.35 11.38
CA ASP A 53 -20.43 -22.17 10.74
C ASP A 53 -20.54 -22.26 9.21
N ASP A 54 -21.62 -21.77 8.58
CA ASP A 54 -21.88 -21.92 7.14
C ASP A 54 -21.46 -20.67 6.36
N LEU A 55 -20.16 -20.53 6.14
CA LEU A 55 -19.52 -19.33 5.61
C LEU A 55 -19.24 -19.35 4.12
N ASP A 56 -19.51 -20.48 3.44
CA ASP A 56 -19.13 -20.66 2.04
C ASP A 56 -19.86 -19.73 1.06
N LYS A 57 -20.97 -19.12 1.49
CA LYS A 57 -21.76 -18.16 0.71
C LYS A 57 -21.31 -16.71 0.91
N ILE A 58 -20.53 -16.43 1.95
CA ILE A 58 -20.07 -15.07 2.21
C ILE A 58 -18.73 -14.88 1.50
N TYR A 59 -18.74 -14.17 0.38
CA TYR A 59 -17.57 -13.86 -0.40
C TYR A 59 -17.72 -12.53 -1.13
N ASN A 60 -16.61 -11.97 -1.59
CA ASN A 60 -16.60 -10.79 -2.43
C ASN A 60 -16.22 -11.16 -3.87
N VAL A 61 -16.73 -10.40 -4.82
CA VAL A 61 -16.23 -10.44 -6.19
C VAL A 61 -15.22 -9.30 -6.35
N VAL A 62 -13.97 -9.66 -6.59
CA VAL A 62 -12.87 -8.69 -6.75
C VAL A 62 -12.38 -8.75 -8.19
N ARG A 63 -12.30 -7.58 -8.84
CA ARG A 63 -11.88 -7.47 -10.23
C ARG A 63 -10.82 -6.40 -10.40
N MET A 64 -9.82 -6.70 -11.20
CA MET A 64 -8.98 -5.67 -11.80
C MET A 64 -9.69 -5.13 -13.02
N VAL A 65 -9.78 -3.82 -13.14
CA VAL A 65 -10.45 -3.13 -14.23
C VAL A 65 -9.48 -2.18 -14.91
N ILE A 66 -9.47 -2.22 -16.24
CA ILE A 66 -8.86 -1.21 -17.11
C ILE A 66 -10.01 -0.55 -17.86
N LEU A 67 -10.19 0.75 -17.65
CA LEU A 67 -11.21 1.57 -18.26
C LEU A 67 -10.56 2.56 -19.23
N LYS A 68 -11.02 2.58 -20.47
CA LYS A 68 -10.60 3.58 -21.47
C LYS A 68 -11.78 4.45 -21.86
N ASN A 69 -11.63 5.75 -21.74
CA ASN A 69 -12.54 6.71 -22.32
C ASN A 69 -12.14 6.95 -23.77
N LEU A 70 -13.00 6.60 -24.71
CA LEU A 70 -12.72 6.69 -26.15
C LEU A 70 -12.80 8.14 -26.67
N GLU A 71 -13.52 9.01 -25.99
CA GLU A 71 -13.63 10.44 -26.34
C GLU A 71 -12.34 11.19 -25.94
N THR A 72 -11.88 11.02 -24.70
CA THR A 72 -10.69 11.71 -24.18
C THR A 72 -9.40 10.95 -24.42
N GLY A 73 -9.48 9.64 -24.68
CA GLY A 73 -8.33 8.74 -24.80
C GLY A 73 -7.70 8.37 -23.46
N GLU A 74 -8.25 8.83 -22.35
CA GLU A 74 -7.73 8.54 -20.99
C GLU A 74 -7.93 7.08 -20.63
N ILE A 75 -6.95 6.53 -19.93
CA ILE A 75 -6.97 5.14 -19.44
C ILE A 75 -6.82 5.17 -17.93
N TYR A 76 -7.75 4.50 -17.25
CA TYR A 76 -7.74 4.31 -15.80
C TYR A 76 -7.60 2.84 -15.48
N ASN A 77 -6.92 2.53 -14.39
CA ASN A 77 -6.78 1.19 -13.85
C ASN A 77 -7.05 1.20 -12.34
N PHE A 78 -7.84 0.25 -11.88
CA PHE A 78 -8.28 0.18 -10.48
C PHE A 78 -8.74 -1.22 -10.10
N ILE A 79 -8.88 -1.45 -8.80
CA ILE A 79 -9.50 -2.66 -8.25
C ILE A 79 -10.94 -2.32 -7.88
N MET A 80 -11.87 -3.16 -8.30
CA MET A 80 -13.29 -3.06 -8.00
C MET A 80 -13.70 -4.22 -7.11
N VAL A 81 -14.34 -3.92 -5.98
CA VAL A 81 -14.79 -4.90 -5.00
C VAL A 81 -16.31 -4.81 -4.86
N PHE A 82 -16.99 -5.93 -5.08
CA PHE A 82 -18.42 -6.08 -4.79
C PHE A 82 -18.59 -6.73 -3.42
N ILE A 83 -19.40 -6.11 -2.58
CA ILE A 83 -19.77 -6.56 -1.24
C ILE A 83 -21.28 -6.69 -1.22
N GLY A 84 -21.80 -7.89 -1.15
CA GLY A 84 -23.24 -8.13 -1.01
C GLY A 84 -23.67 -8.00 0.45
N THR A 85 -24.92 -7.60 0.70
CA THR A 85 -25.55 -7.73 2.02
C THR A 85 -25.71 -9.23 2.34
N TYR A 86 -25.81 -9.55 3.63
CA TYR A 86 -26.02 -10.95 4.05
C TYR A 86 -27.22 -11.58 3.37
N ASP A 87 -28.36 -10.93 3.39
CA ASP A 87 -29.61 -11.45 2.81
C ASP A 87 -29.49 -11.64 1.30
N TYR A 88 -28.86 -10.72 0.59
CA TYR A 88 -28.59 -10.89 -0.84
C TYR A 88 -27.70 -12.11 -1.11
N LEU A 89 -26.57 -12.25 -0.40
CA LEU A 89 -25.63 -13.37 -0.59
C LEU A 89 -26.26 -14.74 -0.29
N MET A 90 -27.20 -14.81 0.67
CA MET A 90 -27.87 -16.09 1.00
C MET A 90 -28.84 -16.55 -0.09
N HIS A 91 -29.42 -15.64 -0.87
CA HIS A 91 -30.48 -15.93 -1.83
C HIS A 91 -30.07 -15.82 -3.29
N THR A 92 -29.01 -15.08 -3.60
CA THR A 92 -28.55 -14.89 -5.00
C THR A 92 -27.79 -16.09 -5.54
N THR A 93 -27.91 -16.33 -6.85
CA THR A 93 -27.05 -17.25 -7.61
C THR A 93 -26.26 -16.52 -8.71
N SER A 94 -26.42 -15.22 -8.81
CA SER A 94 -25.92 -14.38 -9.91
C SER A 94 -24.91 -13.33 -9.47
N PHE A 95 -24.41 -13.38 -8.22
CA PHE A 95 -23.51 -12.38 -7.67
C PHE A 95 -22.26 -12.14 -8.55
N GLU A 96 -21.71 -13.21 -9.12
CA GLU A 96 -20.54 -13.12 -10.01
C GLU A 96 -20.83 -12.46 -11.37
N ASN A 97 -22.10 -12.28 -11.75
CA ASN A 97 -22.47 -11.62 -13.01
C ASN A 97 -22.27 -10.10 -12.93
N ASN A 98 -22.25 -9.54 -11.73
CA ASN A 98 -21.97 -8.12 -11.56
C ASN A 98 -20.59 -7.76 -12.15
N SER A 99 -20.55 -6.70 -12.93
CA SER A 99 -19.37 -6.22 -13.64
C SER A 99 -19.33 -4.70 -13.66
N TYR A 100 -18.29 -4.08 -14.18
CA TYR A 100 -18.18 -2.63 -14.22
C TYR A 100 -19.38 -1.96 -14.95
N LEU A 101 -19.79 -2.52 -16.09
CA LEU A 101 -20.90 -1.99 -16.90
C LEU A 101 -22.26 -2.64 -16.63
N HIS A 102 -22.34 -3.61 -15.73
CA HIS A 102 -23.57 -4.35 -15.47
C HIS A 102 -23.77 -4.60 -13.97
N ARG A 103 -24.98 -4.35 -13.50
CA ARG A 103 -25.49 -4.74 -12.18
C ARG A 103 -26.70 -5.63 -12.35
N GLU A 104 -26.76 -6.70 -11.57
CA GLU A 104 -27.98 -7.51 -11.44
C GLU A 104 -29.09 -6.65 -10.82
N ALA A 105 -30.32 -6.84 -11.30
CA ALA A 105 -31.46 -6.02 -10.90
C ALA A 105 -31.86 -6.19 -9.42
N ASP A 106 -31.41 -7.26 -8.79
CA ASP A 106 -31.63 -7.60 -7.38
C ASP A 106 -30.37 -7.32 -6.51
N PHE A 107 -29.34 -6.71 -7.06
CA PHE A 107 -28.10 -6.48 -6.31
C PHE A 107 -28.33 -5.53 -5.14
N ASP A 108 -28.12 -6.04 -3.93
CA ASP A 108 -28.08 -5.30 -2.68
C ASP A 108 -26.68 -5.35 -2.07
N GLY A 109 -26.06 -4.20 -1.86
CA GLY A 109 -24.71 -4.15 -1.34
C GLY A 109 -23.94 -2.89 -1.71
N LYS A 110 -22.62 -3.04 -1.77
CA LYS A 110 -21.68 -1.94 -2.08
C LYS A 110 -20.76 -2.33 -3.22
N VAL A 111 -20.35 -1.35 -4.03
CA VAL A 111 -19.27 -1.47 -5.00
C VAL A 111 -18.22 -0.44 -4.62
N LEU A 112 -17.02 -0.90 -4.28
CA LEU A 112 -15.91 -0.05 -3.86
C LEU A 112 -14.81 -0.07 -4.92
N PHE A 113 -14.22 1.08 -5.18
CA PHE A 113 -13.13 1.26 -6.13
C PHE A 113 -11.86 1.67 -5.40
N TYR A 114 -10.82 0.86 -5.54
CA TYR A 114 -9.51 1.07 -4.94
C TYR A 114 -8.47 1.35 -6.01
N ASN A 115 -7.53 2.23 -5.71
CA ASN A 115 -6.31 2.32 -6.50
C ASN A 115 -5.39 1.11 -6.21
N PHE A 116 -4.32 0.95 -6.99
CA PHE A 116 -3.37 -0.15 -6.77
C PHE A 116 -2.56 -0.03 -5.47
N ASN A 117 -2.63 1.11 -4.78
CA ASN A 117 -2.05 1.31 -3.45
C ASN A 117 -3.03 0.90 -2.33
N TYR A 118 -4.12 0.22 -2.67
CA TYR A 118 -5.20 -0.18 -1.76
C TYR A 118 -5.90 0.99 -1.05
N GLY A 119 -5.76 2.21 -1.56
CA GLY A 119 -6.54 3.36 -1.11
C GLY A 119 -7.93 3.34 -1.74
N LEU A 120 -8.98 3.44 -0.91
CA LEU A 120 -10.34 3.65 -1.41
C LEU A 120 -10.40 4.98 -2.15
N VAL A 121 -10.93 4.98 -3.37
CA VAL A 121 -11.13 6.18 -4.18
C VAL A 121 -12.56 6.66 -4.04
N ASN A 122 -13.51 5.81 -4.40
CA ASN A 122 -14.94 6.03 -4.27
C ASN A 122 -15.70 4.70 -4.25
N GLY A 123 -17.00 4.78 -4.06
CA GLY A 123 -17.88 3.62 -4.13
C GLY A 123 -19.34 4.03 -4.20
N TRP A 124 -20.19 3.04 -4.31
CA TRP A 124 -21.65 3.22 -4.41
C TRP A 124 -22.37 2.15 -3.60
N LYS A 125 -23.40 2.57 -2.89
CA LYS A 125 -24.35 1.67 -2.24
C LYS A 125 -25.53 1.40 -3.17
N TYR A 126 -25.94 0.15 -3.23
CA TYR A 126 -27.04 -0.32 -4.08
C TYR A 126 -28.13 -0.95 -3.23
N GLU A 127 -29.38 -0.72 -3.61
CA GLU A 127 -30.55 -1.42 -3.11
C GLU A 127 -31.42 -1.81 -4.33
N SER A 128 -31.72 -3.09 -4.49
CA SER A 128 -32.43 -3.65 -5.65
C SER A 128 -31.87 -3.16 -6.99
N GLY A 129 -30.53 -3.24 -7.14
CA GLY A 129 -29.79 -2.86 -8.33
C GLY A 129 -29.69 -1.36 -8.61
N LYS A 130 -30.28 -0.50 -7.77
CA LYS A 130 -30.25 0.97 -7.91
C LYS A 130 -29.28 1.60 -6.92
N ILE A 131 -28.61 2.67 -7.33
CA ILE A 131 -27.74 3.45 -6.47
C ILE A 131 -28.59 4.23 -5.46
N THR A 132 -28.27 4.09 -4.17
CA THR A 132 -28.95 4.81 -3.08
C THR A 132 -28.01 5.77 -2.33
N ALA A 133 -26.70 5.55 -2.42
CA ALA A 133 -25.73 6.45 -1.79
C ALA A 133 -24.37 6.40 -2.50
N SER A 134 -23.62 7.49 -2.41
CA SER A 134 -22.19 7.54 -2.75
C SER A 134 -21.33 7.19 -1.53
N ILE A 135 -20.17 6.60 -1.78
CA ILE A 135 -19.20 6.20 -0.74
C ILE A 135 -17.87 6.86 -1.04
N SER A 136 -17.26 7.46 -0.01
CA SER A 136 -15.93 8.04 -0.04
C SER A 136 -15.09 7.59 1.17
N PRO A 137 -13.76 7.81 1.16
CA PRO A 137 -12.92 7.49 2.31
C PRO A 137 -13.41 8.20 3.58
N GLY A 138 -13.60 7.46 4.65
CA GLY A 138 -13.98 7.96 5.98
C GLY A 138 -12.84 7.89 6.99
N THR A 139 -13.11 8.36 8.20
CA THR A 139 -12.16 8.31 9.32
C THR A 139 -12.82 7.74 10.58
N GLU A 140 -12.04 7.17 11.49
CA GLU A 140 -12.52 6.72 12.79
C GLU A 140 -13.18 7.85 13.59
N GLU A 141 -12.65 9.06 13.50
CA GLU A 141 -13.21 10.23 14.16
C GLU A 141 -14.58 10.60 13.57
N GLY A 142 -14.71 10.58 12.23
CA GLY A 142 -15.99 10.76 11.54
C GLY A 142 -17.03 9.75 12.00
N TYR A 143 -16.63 8.47 12.17
CA TYR A 143 -17.51 7.43 12.69
C TYR A 143 -17.94 7.71 14.14
N ARG A 144 -17.03 8.08 15.04
CA ARG A 144 -17.36 8.46 16.41
C ARG A 144 -18.32 9.64 16.47
N MET A 145 -18.13 10.64 15.61
CA MET A 145 -19.05 11.77 15.49
C MET A 145 -20.43 11.38 14.95
N SER A 146 -20.50 10.45 13.98
CA SER A 146 -21.76 9.97 13.42
C SER A 146 -22.62 9.25 14.47
N LEU A 147 -22.00 8.48 15.37
CA LEU A 147 -22.68 7.83 16.48
C LEU A 147 -23.29 8.82 17.48
N GLN A 148 -22.67 9.99 17.66
CA GLN A 148 -23.14 11.03 18.57
C GLN A 148 -24.28 11.90 18.00
N ARG A 149 -24.36 12.05 16.68
CA ARG A 149 -25.30 12.95 16.01
C ARG A 149 -26.74 12.42 15.94
N GLY A 150 -26.98 11.15 16.18
CA GLY A 150 -28.32 10.56 16.04
C GLY A 150 -28.77 10.43 14.58
N ARG A 151 -29.55 9.40 14.26
CA ARG A 151 -30.11 9.18 12.93
C ARG A 151 -31.04 10.32 12.55
N GLY A 152 -30.77 11.04 11.46
CA GLY A 152 -31.71 11.95 10.83
C GLY A 152 -31.28 13.39 10.63
N GLN A 153 -30.04 13.78 10.96
CA GLN A 153 -29.56 15.16 10.81
C GLN A 153 -28.47 15.38 9.73
N SER A 154 -28.00 14.34 9.06
CA SER A 154 -26.93 14.47 8.07
C SER A 154 -27.26 13.66 6.81
N VAL A 155 -26.97 14.25 5.67
CA VAL A 155 -27.02 13.58 4.37
C VAL A 155 -25.89 12.52 4.27
N CYS A 156 -24.82 12.68 5.03
CA CYS A 156 -23.68 11.78 5.08
C CYS A 156 -23.49 11.21 6.49
N ASN A 157 -23.21 9.90 6.56
CA ASN A 157 -22.84 9.19 7.79
C ASN A 157 -21.60 8.37 7.52
N THR A 158 -20.75 8.20 8.53
CA THR A 158 -19.60 7.27 8.42
C THR A 158 -20.05 5.89 8.87
N GLU A 159 -19.91 4.91 8.00
CA GLU A 159 -20.13 3.48 8.24
C GLU A 159 -18.81 2.74 8.42
N ILE A 160 -18.85 1.54 9.00
CA ILE A 160 -17.72 0.62 9.10
C ILE A 160 -18.01 -0.58 8.21
N ASP A 161 -17.05 -0.93 7.35
CA ASP A 161 -16.95 -2.25 6.76
C ASP A 161 -15.79 -3.01 7.42
N TRP A 162 -15.97 -4.28 7.65
CA TRP A 162 -14.99 -5.13 8.30
C TRP A 162 -14.23 -5.93 7.26
N MET A 163 -12.91 -5.80 7.28
CA MET A 163 -12.02 -6.56 6.41
C MET A 163 -11.43 -7.73 7.19
N GLU A 164 -11.79 -8.97 6.83
CA GLU A 164 -11.09 -10.14 7.36
C GLU A 164 -9.70 -10.22 6.71
N LYS A 165 -8.70 -10.24 7.55
CA LYS A 165 -7.31 -10.52 7.15
C LYS A 165 -6.89 -11.85 7.76
N ARG A 166 -6.19 -12.67 6.98
CA ARG A 166 -5.61 -13.94 7.43
C ARG A 166 -4.10 -13.83 7.41
N ASN A 167 -3.49 -14.09 8.54
CA ASN A 167 -2.04 -14.24 8.64
C ASN A 167 -1.74 -15.74 8.68
N CYS A 168 -1.35 -16.30 7.54
CA CYS A 168 -1.10 -17.73 7.41
C CYS A 168 0.40 -18.01 7.53
N HIS A 169 0.76 -18.99 8.32
CA HIS A 169 2.12 -19.51 8.42
C HIS A 169 2.12 -21.04 8.30
N ASN A 170 3.22 -21.57 7.82
CA ASN A 170 3.42 -23.02 7.75
C ASN A 170 3.89 -23.51 9.11
N ASP A 171 3.19 -24.49 9.66
CA ASP A 171 3.63 -25.21 10.85
C ASP A 171 3.99 -26.65 10.51
N ILE A 172 4.99 -27.19 11.22
CA ILE A 172 5.37 -28.58 11.06
C ILE A 172 4.52 -29.40 12.02
N VAL A 173 3.56 -30.14 11.48
CA VAL A 173 2.70 -31.06 12.23
C VAL A 173 3.17 -32.49 12.03
N TRP A 174 3.20 -33.24 13.11
CA TRP A 174 3.53 -34.65 13.03
C TRP A 174 2.27 -35.46 12.67
N ASP A 175 2.28 -36.05 11.48
CA ASP A 175 1.24 -36.98 11.08
C ASP A 175 1.43 -38.32 11.80
N HIS A 176 0.59 -38.57 12.79
CA HIS A 176 0.67 -39.78 13.63
C HIS A 176 0.29 -41.07 12.89
N GLU A 177 -0.44 -40.99 11.77
CA GLU A 177 -0.83 -42.16 10.99
C GLU A 177 0.28 -42.58 10.01
N LEU A 178 1.00 -41.60 9.44
CA LEU A 178 2.07 -41.85 8.49
C LEU A 178 3.46 -41.89 9.13
N GLY A 179 3.61 -41.43 10.38
CA GLY A 179 4.89 -41.35 11.08
C GLY A 179 5.89 -40.37 10.45
N LEU A 180 5.40 -39.37 9.71
CA LEU A 180 6.21 -38.39 8.98
C LEU A 180 5.80 -36.96 9.39
N PRO A 181 6.76 -36.00 9.39
CA PRO A 181 6.41 -34.60 9.52
C PRO A 181 5.68 -34.11 8.27
N GLY A 182 4.49 -33.55 8.46
CA GLY A 182 3.71 -32.84 7.46
C GLY A 182 3.84 -31.32 7.64
N ILE A 183 3.50 -30.57 6.62
CA ILE A 183 3.35 -29.10 6.71
C ILE A 183 1.86 -28.81 6.72
N ASP A 184 1.39 -28.16 7.80
CA ASP A 184 0.04 -27.63 7.87
C ASP A 184 0.10 -26.10 7.77
N VAL A 185 -0.92 -25.52 7.12
CA VAL A 185 -1.03 -24.07 6.97
C VAL A 185 -2.02 -23.57 8.03
N ILE A 186 -1.48 -22.99 9.08
CA ILE A 186 -2.28 -22.39 10.16
C ILE A 186 -2.48 -20.92 9.86
N CYS A 187 -3.74 -20.47 9.87
CA CYS A 187 -4.11 -19.10 9.58
C CYS A 187 -4.78 -18.45 10.79
N ASP A 188 -4.15 -17.42 11.33
CA ASP A 188 -4.78 -16.52 12.28
C ASP A 188 -5.67 -15.52 11.54
N LYS A 189 -6.95 -15.45 11.91
CA LYS A 189 -7.91 -14.52 11.34
C LYS A 189 -8.09 -13.32 12.28
N TYR A 190 -8.12 -12.12 11.70
CA TYR A 190 -8.47 -10.92 12.45
C TYR A 190 -9.29 -9.98 11.58
N LEU A 191 -10.21 -9.24 12.23
CA LEU A 191 -11.07 -8.26 11.59
C LEU A 191 -10.46 -6.88 11.76
N HIS A 192 -10.33 -6.16 10.65
CA HIS A 192 -9.84 -4.78 10.61
C HIS A 192 -10.98 -3.86 10.15
N PRO A 193 -11.32 -2.78 10.88
CA PRO A 193 -12.32 -1.84 10.44
C PRO A 193 -11.81 -0.96 9.31
N GLU A 194 -12.61 -0.77 8.27
CA GLU A 194 -12.47 0.29 7.29
C GLU A 194 -13.62 1.29 7.46
N TYR A 195 -13.29 2.58 7.47
CA TYR A 195 -14.25 3.65 7.67
C TYR A 195 -14.61 4.28 6.33
N HIS A 196 -15.91 4.35 6.04
CA HIS A 196 -16.46 4.90 4.80
C HIS A 196 -17.46 6.00 5.12
N GLU A 197 -17.35 7.13 4.45
CA GLU A 197 -18.38 8.15 4.48
C GLU A 197 -19.43 7.82 3.42
N VAL A 198 -20.66 7.57 3.83
CA VAL A 198 -21.80 7.20 2.99
C VAL A 198 -22.77 8.35 2.95
N CYS A 199 -22.95 8.95 1.76
CA CYS A 199 -23.81 10.10 1.53
C CYS A 199 -25.01 9.71 0.67
N VAL A 200 -26.21 9.84 1.22
CA VAL A 200 -27.46 9.58 0.48
C VAL A 200 -27.65 10.69 -0.57
N SER A 201 -27.89 10.29 -1.82
CA SER A 201 -28.26 11.24 -2.88
C SER A 201 -29.70 11.71 -2.66
N LEU A 202 -29.91 13.03 -2.70
CA LEU A 202 -31.27 13.64 -2.57
C LEU A 202 -31.92 13.86 -3.93
N ASP A 203 -31.22 13.64 -5.03
CA ASP A 203 -31.70 13.85 -6.38
C ASP A 203 -32.19 12.53 -6.99
N ASP A 204 -33.49 12.32 -6.98
CA ASP A 204 -34.14 11.10 -7.51
C ASP A 204 -34.12 10.98 -9.06
N ASP A 205 -33.69 12.01 -9.80
CA ASP A 205 -34.02 12.11 -11.24
C ASP A 205 -32.87 11.68 -12.20
N GLU A 206 -31.63 11.46 -11.78
CA GLU A 206 -30.53 11.17 -12.72
C GLU A 206 -29.83 9.82 -12.55
N MET A 207 -30.24 8.95 -11.64
CA MET A 207 -29.54 7.66 -11.42
C MET A 207 -30.23 6.45 -12.06
N ASP A 208 -30.97 6.66 -13.15
CA ASP A 208 -31.63 5.57 -13.86
C ASP A 208 -30.61 4.83 -14.77
N GLY A 209 -30.36 3.59 -14.43
CA GLY A 209 -29.77 2.63 -15.35
C GLY A 209 -28.25 2.45 -15.35
N GLY A 210 -27.75 1.89 -14.28
CA GLY A 210 -26.58 1.02 -14.35
C GLY A 210 -25.24 1.70 -14.57
N GLY A 211 -24.70 2.30 -13.54
CA GLY A 211 -23.34 2.65 -13.65
C GLY A 211 -22.83 3.73 -12.71
N GLY A 212 -22.93 3.50 -11.41
CA GLY A 212 -22.01 4.18 -10.49
C GLY A 212 -20.59 3.80 -10.90
N GLY A 213 -19.94 4.65 -11.66
CA GLY A 213 -18.62 4.42 -12.22
C GLY A 213 -17.51 4.78 -11.24
N TYR A 214 -16.31 4.37 -11.58
CA TYR A 214 -15.10 4.90 -11.00
C TYR A 214 -15.05 6.40 -11.29
N ASN A 215 -15.08 7.21 -10.24
CA ASN A 215 -14.83 8.64 -10.36
C ASN A 215 -13.34 8.83 -10.07
N PRO A 216 -12.51 9.05 -11.09
CA PRO A 216 -11.11 9.36 -10.82
C PRO A 216 -11.06 10.57 -9.90
N PRO A 217 -10.17 10.58 -8.89
CA PRO A 217 -9.94 11.78 -8.11
C PRO A 217 -9.71 12.94 -9.07
N SER A 218 -10.27 14.11 -8.77
CA SER A 218 -10.11 15.32 -9.59
C SER A 218 -8.65 15.69 -9.86
N ASN A 219 -7.74 15.15 -9.04
CA ASN A 219 -6.33 14.93 -9.39
C ASN A 219 -6.15 13.40 -9.39
N PRO A 220 -5.94 12.76 -10.56
CA PRO A 220 -5.57 11.35 -10.58
C PRO A 220 -4.40 11.18 -9.63
N PRO A 221 -4.35 10.07 -8.84
CA PRO A 221 -3.19 9.81 -8.01
C PRO A 221 -1.98 10.00 -8.91
N GLU A 222 -1.14 10.98 -8.58
CA GLU A 222 0.05 11.26 -9.37
C GLU A 222 0.79 9.94 -9.45
N THR A 223 1.06 9.49 -10.68
CA THR A 223 1.96 8.34 -10.87
C THR A 223 3.18 8.60 -9.99
N PRO A 224 3.61 7.66 -9.13
CA PRO A 224 4.74 7.90 -8.25
C PRO A 224 5.83 8.63 -9.02
N PRO A 225 6.35 9.75 -8.54
CA PRO A 225 7.28 10.55 -9.31
C PRO A 225 8.45 9.66 -9.70
N THR A 226 8.90 9.77 -10.94
CA THR A 226 10.12 9.04 -11.34
C THR A 226 11.27 9.41 -10.39
N PRO A 227 12.25 8.52 -10.16
CA PRO A 227 13.42 8.83 -9.32
C PRO A 227 14.10 10.14 -9.71
N CYS A 228 14.18 10.43 -11.01
CA CYS A 228 14.71 11.68 -11.53
C CYS A 228 13.88 12.91 -11.14
N LYS A 229 12.55 12.84 -11.29
CA LYS A 229 11.65 13.93 -10.88
C LYS A 229 11.75 14.17 -9.38
N ARG A 230 11.80 13.09 -8.57
CA ARG A 230 11.92 13.22 -7.12
C ARG A 230 13.28 13.80 -6.69
N ALA A 231 14.38 13.33 -7.26
CA ALA A 231 15.72 13.87 -7.01
C ALA A 231 15.79 15.38 -7.33
N LYS A 232 15.19 15.81 -8.44
CA LYS A 232 15.07 17.23 -8.80
C LYS A 232 14.26 18.01 -7.76
N THR A 233 13.13 17.49 -7.29
CA THR A 233 12.29 18.10 -6.26
C THR A 233 13.07 18.28 -4.96
N LEU A 234 13.74 17.25 -4.46
CA LEU A 234 14.56 17.33 -3.23
C LEU A 234 15.68 18.36 -3.37
N SER A 235 16.32 18.42 -4.55
CA SER A 235 17.39 19.37 -4.83
C SER A 235 16.89 20.83 -4.87
N GLN A 236 15.62 21.06 -5.16
CA GLN A 236 15.00 22.38 -5.22
C GLN A 236 14.35 22.80 -3.90
N ASP A 237 13.99 21.84 -3.03
CA ASP A 237 13.33 22.11 -1.76
C ASP A 237 14.31 22.68 -0.72
N ALA A 238 14.22 23.99 -0.50
CA ALA A 238 15.08 24.69 0.45
C ALA A 238 14.83 24.26 1.92
N ALA A 239 13.59 23.94 2.28
CA ALA A 239 13.22 23.52 3.62
C ALA A 239 13.77 22.12 3.91
N PHE A 240 13.62 21.18 2.97
CA PHE A 240 14.22 19.86 3.02
C PHE A 240 15.74 19.92 3.19
N LYS A 241 16.42 20.69 2.31
CA LYS A 241 17.87 20.89 2.38
C LYS A 241 18.31 21.44 3.74
N SER A 242 17.57 22.38 4.31
CA SER A 242 17.85 22.93 5.63
C SER A 242 17.75 21.87 6.72
N ARG A 243 16.69 21.05 6.70
CA ARG A 243 16.52 19.94 7.67
C ARG A 243 17.65 18.92 7.60
N ILE A 244 18.05 18.52 6.39
CA ILE A 244 19.18 17.59 6.19
C ILE A 244 20.49 18.18 6.70
N LYS A 245 20.77 19.45 6.41
CA LYS A 245 21.96 20.15 6.94
C LYS A 245 21.97 20.23 8.47
N ASP A 246 20.82 20.46 9.06
CA ASP A 246 20.69 20.49 10.52
C ASP A 246 21.01 19.13 11.15
N VAL A 247 20.48 18.04 10.59
CA VAL A 247 20.80 16.68 11.02
C VAL A 247 22.31 16.41 10.87
N TYR A 248 22.88 16.74 9.71
CA TYR A 248 24.31 16.57 9.45
C TYR A 248 25.19 17.33 10.48
N ARG A 249 24.93 18.60 10.67
CA ARG A 249 25.69 19.46 11.59
C ARG A 249 25.58 19.01 13.04
N LYS A 250 24.37 18.69 13.50
CA LYS A 250 24.15 18.20 14.86
C LYS A 250 24.84 16.87 15.14
N THR A 251 25.00 16.03 14.11
CA THR A 251 25.65 14.72 14.25
C THR A 251 27.17 14.85 14.16
N PHE A 252 27.70 15.57 13.16
CA PHE A 252 29.12 15.47 12.79
C PHE A 252 29.98 16.66 13.24
N SER A 253 29.40 17.84 13.60
CA SER A 253 30.18 19.03 13.92
C SER A 253 30.79 19.04 15.32
N ALA A 254 30.38 18.18 16.24
CA ALA A 254 30.75 18.23 17.65
C ALA A 254 31.33 16.92 18.20
N GLY A 255 31.75 16.00 17.37
CA GLY A 255 32.14 14.65 17.82
C GLY A 255 30.98 13.90 18.49
N ASN A 256 29.76 14.24 18.14
CA ASN A 256 28.55 13.62 18.66
C ASN A 256 28.43 12.20 18.12
N THR A 257 28.16 11.23 19.00
CA THR A 257 27.95 9.83 18.66
C THR A 257 26.46 9.46 18.65
N VAL A 258 25.60 10.44 18.83
CA VAL A 258 24.15 10.24 18.98
C VAL A 258 23.47 10.47 17.63
N GLU A 259 22.61 9.56 17.23
CA GLU A 259 21.81 9.71 16.03
C GLU A 259 20.82 10.88 16.16
N GLN A 260 20.78 11.70 15.14
CA GLN A 260 19.83 12.79 14.95
C GLN A 260 18.83 12.40 13.87
N GLY A 261 17.66 13.01 13.85
CA GLY A 261 16.69 12.73 12.79
C GLY A 261 15.47 13.65 12.84
N PHE A 262 14.62 13.49 11.85
CA PHE A 262 13.30 14.12 11.81
C PHE A 262 12.30 13.29 11.00
N ILE A 263 11.04 13.50 11.29
CA ILE A 263 9.90 13.12 10.47
C ILE A 263 9.19 14.41 10.04
N GLN A 264 8.90 14.55 8.74
CA GLN A 264 8.03 15.58 8.20
C GLN A 264 6.70 14.95 7.86
N THR A 265 5.60 15.52 8.33
CA THR A 265 4.24 15.02 8.09
C THR A 265 3.53 15.82 7.01
N SER A 266 2.45 15.26 6.44
CA SER A 266 1.66 15.90 5.35
C SER A 266 0.99 17.21 5.78
N ASP A 267 0.72 17.39 7.08
CA ASP A 267 0.21 18.63 7.67
C ASP A 267 1.30 19.72 7.87
N GLY A 268 2.52 19.45 7.42
CA GLY A 268 3.65 20.39 7.50
C GLY A 268 4.39 20.39 8.84
N GLN A 269 4.08 19.48 9.77
CA GLN A 269 4.74 19.41 11.06
C GLN A 269 6.08 18.66 10.95
N THR A 270 7.13 19.22 11.57
CA THR A 270 8.41 18.51 11.74
C THR A 270 8.48 17.92 13.15
N ILE A 271 8.66 16.62 13.25
CA ILE A 271 8.75 15.85 14.50
C ILE A 271 10.19 15.40 14.68
N PHE A 272 10.74 15.62 15.88
CA PHE A 272 12.07 15.15 16.26
C PHE A 272 11.98 13.92 17.16
N PRO A 273 13.00 13.03 17.16
CA PRO A 273 12.96 11.84 17.98
C PRO A 273 12.93 12.17 19.48
N ASN A 274 12.10 11.45 20.25
CA ASN A 274 12.03 11.60 21.70
C ASN A 274 13.25 11.02 22.41
N VAL A 275 13.85 9.99 21.83
CA VAL A 275 15.02 9.31 22.37
C VAL A 275 16.11 9.33 21.32
N GLN A 276 17.24 9.87 21.72
CA GLN A 276 18.45 9.95 20.92
C GLN A 276 19.57 9.28 21.70
N GLU A 277 20.01 8.15 21.19
CA GLU A 277 21.08 7.34 21.79
C GLU A 277 22.15 7.05 20.74
N SER A 278 23.29 6.54 21.17
CA SER A 278 24.29 6.02 20.23
C SER A 278 23.67 4.88 19.42
N GLY A 279 23.55 5.06 18.11
CA GLY A 279 23.00 4.09 17.18
C GLY A 279 21.47 3.98 17.18
N SER A 280 20.72 4.99 17.69
CA SER A 280 19.26 4.97 17.63
C SER A 280 18.61 6.36 17.77
N ALA A 281 17.83 6.74 16.74
CA ALA A 281 16.91 7.87 16.79
C ALA A 281 15.47 7.34 16.79
N LYS A 282 14.81 7.26 17.95
CA LYS A 282 13.49 6.64 18.11
C LYS A 282 12.36 7.66 18.09
N PHE A 283 11.36 7.36 17.25
CA PHE A 283 10.08 8.05 17.21
C PHE A 283 9.01 7.15 17.84
N THR A 284 8.29 7.65 18.83
CA THR A 284 7.23 6.89 19.47
C THR A 284 5.95 6.87 18.63
N ASN A 285 5.11 5.87 18.84
CA ASN A 285 3.83 5.78 18.13
C ASN A 285 2.94 7.01 18.42
N ASP A 286 2.95 7.53 19.63
CA ASP A 286 2.14 8.69 20.02
C ASP A 286 2.54 9.97 19.27
N GLN A 287 3.81 10.11 18.91
CA GLN A 287 4.29 11.28 18.14
C GLN A 287 3.74 11.32 16.71
N ILE A 288 3.48 10.13 16.12
CA ILE A 288 3.07 9.98 14.72
C ILE A 288 1.64 9.47 14.58
N ALA A 289 0.92 9.24 15.69
CA ALA A 289 -0.46 8.74 15.66
C ALA A 289 -1.37 9.65 14.82
N GLY A 290 -2.09 9.04 13.87
CA GLY A 290 -3.00 9.76 12.98
C GLY A 290 -2.34 10.65 11.94
N LYS A 291 -1.00 10.62 11.81
CA LYS A 291 -0.25 11.47 10.86
C LYS A 291 0.25 10.64 9.68
N GLU A 292 0.25 11.27 8.52
CA GLU A 292 0.90 10.73 7.34
C GLU A 292 2.34 11.26 7.23
N ILE A 293 3.30 10.34 7.07
CA ILE A 293 4.72 10.65 6.99
C ILE A 293 5.09 10.94 5.54
N MET A 294 5.71 12.09 5.29
CA MET A 294 6.22 12.52 3.97
C MET A 294 7.74 12.34 3.85
N GLU A 295 8.45 12.59 4.95
CA GLU A 295 9.90 12.46 5.01
C GLU A 295 10.29 11.83 6.34
N TRP A 296 11.21 10.87 6.30
CA TRP A 296 11.77 10.26 7.50
C TRP A 296 13.27 10.06 7.32
N TYR A 297 14.04 10.86 8.03
CA TYR A 297 15.50 10.87 7.94
C TYR A 297 16.15 10.75 9.31
N HIS A 298 17.27 10.03 9.36
CA HIS A 298 18.14 9.99 10.53
C HIS A 298 19.61 9.87 10.10
N SER A 299 20.51 10.10 11.06
CA SER A 299 21.95 10.05 10.81
C SER A 299 22.56 8.74 11.33
N HIS A 300 23.66 8.33 10.69
CA HIS A 300 24.53 7.25 11.15
C HIS A 300 25.88 7.82 11.58
N PRO A 301 26.10 8.11 12.89
CA PRO A 301 27.35 8.68 13.39
C PRO A 301 28.58 7.81 13.13
N THR A 302 28.40 6.50 13.05
CA THR A 302 29.46 5.52 12.79
C THR A 302 29.93 5.47 11.34
N GLY A 303 29.36 6.32 10.47
CA GLY A 303 29.77 6.45 9.07
C GLY A 303 29.15 5.44 8.11
N SER A 304 28.23 4.56 8.55
CA SER A 304 27.46 3.74 7.59
C SER A 304 26.58 4.65 6.74
N MET A 305 26.72 4.55 5.42
CA MET A 305 25.94 5.37 4.47
C MET A 305 24.68 4.69 3.96
N ILE A 306 24.50 3.41 4.26
CA ILE A 306 23.32 2.63 3.85
C ILE A 306 22.45 2.32 5.05
N THR A 307 21.18 2.04 4.80
CA THR A 307 20.21 1.64 5.83
C THR A 307 20.72 0.41 6.59
N SER A 308 20.42 0.32 7.87
CA SER A 308 20.56 -0.94 8.59
C SER A 308 19.37 -1.89 8.30
N TRP A 309 19.51 -3.17 8.66
CA TRP A 309 18.36 -4.09 8.62
C TRP A 309 17.21 -3.64 9.52
N ALA A 310 17.54 -3.08 10.68
CA ALA A 310 16.55 -2.54 11.61
C ALA A 310 15.78 -1.37 11.01
N ASP A 311 16.45 -0.49 10.28
CA ASP A 311 15.85 0.66 9.60
C ASP A 311 14.90 0.22 8.49
N LEU A 312 15.34 -0.75 7.67
CA LEU A 312 14.52 -1.29 6.59
C LEU A 312 13.26 -1.99 7.15
N LYS A 313 13.42 -2.72 8.27
CA LYS A 313 12.31 -3.34 8.98
C LYS A 313 11.35 -2.31 9.59
N ALA A 314 11.88 -1.22 10.16
CA ALA A 314 11.07 -0.14 10.67
C ALA A 314 10.25 0.55 9.56
N LEU A 315 10.87 0.82 8.41
CA LEU A 315 10.18 1.36 7.23
C LEU A 315 9.05 0.42 6.78
N ALA A 316 9.32 -0.88 6.65
CA ALA A 316 8.33 -1.89 6.26
C ALA A 316 7.14 -1.94 7.22
N ILE A 317 7.39 -1.90 8.53
CA ILE A 317 6.34 -1.87 9.56
C ILE A 317 5.48 -0.60 9.43
N ARG A 318 6.10 0.58 9.32
CA ARG A 318 5.37 1.86 9.22
C ARG A 318 4.55 1.96 7.95
N TYR A 319 5.05 1.44 6.83
CA TYR A 319 4.29 1.33 5.59
C TYR A 319 3.05 0.46 5.77
N GLN A 320 3.19 -0.75 6.32
CA GLN A 320 2.08 -1.67 6.53
C GLN A 320 1.07 -1.19 7.58
N GLN A 321 1.49 -0.33 8.51
CA GLN A 321 0.61 0.36 9.45
C GLN A 321 -0.14 1.56 8.84
N GLY A 322 0.16 1.92 7.58
CA GLY A 322 -0.50 3.00 6.85
C GLY A 322 -0.02 4.40 7.22
N TYR A 323 1.11 4.55 7.91
CA TYR A 323 1.72 5.86 8.15
C TYR A 323 2.43 6.44 6.93
N VAL A 324 2.85 5.59 5.99
CA VAL A 324 3.53 5.96 4.75
C VAL A 324 2.59 5.66 3.59
N ARG A 325 1.89 6.66 3.10
CA ARG A 325 0.91 6.53 2.01
C ARG A 325 1.23 7.41 0.82
N SER A 326 1.96 8.52 1.06
CA SER A 326 2.25 9.49 0.02
C SER A 326 3.20 8.92 -1.04
N GLU A 327 2.87 9.15 -2.29
CA GLU A 327 3.76 8.90 -3.43
C GLU A 327 5.02 9.76 -3.40
N ASN A 328 4.96 10.86 -2.63
CA ASN A 328 6.09 11.76 -2.40
C ASN A 328 6.93 11.39 -1.17
N PHE A 329 6.64 10.27 -0.51
CA PHE A 329 7.40 9.82 0.64
C PHE A 329 8.87 9.56 0.30
N THR A 330 9.75 9.98 1.20
CA THR A 330 11.17 9.62 1.16
C THR A 330 11.67 9.24 2.55
N TYR A 331 12.48 8.20 2.57
CA TYR A 331 13.21 7.74 3.73
C TYR A 331 14.72 7.88 3.47
N GLY A 332 15.52 8.24 4.47
CA GLY A 332 16.93 8.38 4.18
C GLY A 332 17.87 8.41 5.38
N ILE A 333 19.15 8.23 5.05
CA ILE A 333 20.28 8.18 5.97
C ILE A 333 21.22 9.35 5.67
N VAL A 334 21.59 10.09 6.73
CA VAL A 334 22.60 11.15 6.68
C VAL A 334 23.88 10.61 7.29
N SER A 335 24.98 10.61 6.53
CA SER A 335 26.28 10.12 6.92
C SER A 335 27.39 11.14 6.59
N THR A 336 28.62 10.85 6.99
CA THR A 336 29.79 11.64 6.58
C THR A 336 30.06 11.60 5.07
N PHE A 337 29.51 10.62 4.36
CA PHE A 337 29.67 10.47 2.91
C PHE A 337 28.60 11.20 2.11
N GLY A 338 27.51 11.62 2.75
CA GLY A 338 26.40 12.25 2.08
C GLY A 338 25.04 11.85 2.65
N CYS A 339 24.00 12.06 1.86
CA CYS A 339 22.62 11.70 2.17
C CYS A 339 22.10 10.69 1.16
N LEU A 340 21.83 9.48 1.59
CA LEU A 340 21.10 8.47 0.86
C LEU A 340 19.59 8.70 1.07
N SER A 341 18.82 8.71 0.00
CA SER A 341 17.36 8.81 0.05
C SER A 341 16.75 7.65 -0.73
N ILE A 342 15.72 7.04 -0.16
CA ILE A 342 14.96 5.94 -0.75
C ILE A 342 13.52 6.43 -0.96
N MET A 343 12.94 6.09 -2.11
CA MET A 343 11.53 6.34 -2.42
C MET A 343 10.83 5.06 -2.84
N ILE A 344 9.53 5.00 -2.65
CA ILE A 344 8.68 3.91 -3.13
C ILE A 344 8.26 4.24 -4.57
N THR A 345 8.68 3.43 -5.53
CA THR A 345 8.35 3.58 -6.96
C THR A 345 7.28 2.58 -7.41
N SER A 346 7.14 1.46 -6.72
CA SER A 346 6.08 0.48 -6.93
C SER A 346 5.51 0.05 -5.57
N PRO A 347 4.38 0.64 -5.14
CA PRO A 347 3.72 0.26 -3.88
C PRO A 347 3.34 -1.23 -3.81
N VAL A 348 2.96 -1.82 -4.93
CA VAL A 348 2.60 -3.25 -5.00
C VAL A 348 3.82 -4.13 -4.69
N ASP A 349 4.95 -3.86 -5.36
CA ASP A 349 6.18 -4.62 -5.13
C ASP A 349 6.72 -4.35 -3.73
N PHE A 350 6.66 -3.09 -3.28
CA PHE A 350 7.12 -2.74 -1.93
C PHE A 350 6.29 -3.41 -0.84
N ASN A 351 4.98 -3.57 -1.00
CA ASN A 351 4.16 -4.27 -0.02
C ASN A 351 4.57 -5.75 0.11
N ALA A 352 4.82 -6.43 -1.00
CA ALA A 352 5.31 -7.81 -1.00
C ALA A 352 6.71 -7.91 -0.37
N PHE A 353 7.61 -7.00 -0.73
CA PHE A 353 8.95 -6.91 -0.16
C PHE A 353 8.92 -6.61 1.34
N ALA A 354 8.10 -5.64 1.79
CA ALA A 354 7.94 -5.27 3.19
C ALA A 354 7.47 -6.44 4.06
N THR A 355 6.60 -7.29 3.53
CA THR A 355 6.17 -8.53 4.20
C THR A 355 7.35 -9.46 4.46
N LYS A 356 8.19 -9.72 3.47
CA LYS A 356 9.40 -10.55 3.61
C LYS A 356 10.41 -9.94 4.59
N VAL A 357 10.59 -8.61 4.53
CA VAL A 357 11.48 -7.89 5.45
C VAL A 357 10.98 -8.02 6.89
N ARG A 358 9.69 -7.79 7.12
CA ARG A 358 9.09 -7.90 8.46
C ARG A 358 9.22 -9.29 9.05
N ASN A 359 9.01 -10.32 8.25
CA ASN A 359 9.12 -11.72 8.63
C ASN A 359 10.58 -12.18 8.83
N GLY A 360 11.57 -11.37 8.45
CA GLY A 360 12.98 -11.70 8.57
C GLY A 360 13.52 -12.62 7.46
N GLU A 361 12.71 -12.93 6.46
CA GLU A 361 13.05 -13.86 5.36
C GLU A 361 14.29 -13.42 4.55
N LEU A 362 14.55 -12.10 4.51
CA LEU A 362 15.64 -11.52 3.73
C LEU A 362 16.86 -11.12 4.58
N SER A 363 16.89 -11.40 5.89
CA SER A 363 17.94 -10.94 6.80
C SER A 363 19.32 -11.51 6.46
N GLU A 364 19.40 -12.78 6.11
CA GLU A 364 20.67 -13.41 5.70
C GLU A 364 21.16 -12.85 4.38
N SER A 365 20.27 -12.70 3.40
CA SER A 365 20.58 -12.08 2.12
C SER A 365 21.05 -10.64 2.31
N TRP A 366 20.37 -9.85 3.15
CA TRP A 366 20.80 -8.50 3.50
C TRP A 366 22.23 -8.48 4.06
N ASN A 367 22.53 -9.31 5.05
CA ASN A 367 23.86 -9.38 5.65
C ASN A 367 24.95 -9.72 4.62
N ALA A 368 24.67 -10.60 3.66
CA ALA A 368 25.61 -10.93 2.59
C ALA A 368 25.94 -9.72 1.70
N TYR A 369 24.96 -8.88 1.37
CA TYR A 369 25.17 -7.65 0.59
C TYR A 369 25.95 -6.59 1.39
N ILE A 370 25.62 -6.42 2.67
CA ILE A 370 26.27 -5.43 3.54
C ILE A 370 27.74 -5.83 3.80
N VAL A 371 28.02 -7.10 4.04
CA VAL A 371 29.39 -7.58 4.18
C VAL A 371 30.18 -7.37 2.88
N GLY A 372 29.56 -7.60 1.72
CA GLY A 372 30.16 -7.31 0.42
C GLY A 372 30.44 -5.82 0.16
N ALA A 373 29.74 -4.93 0.86
CA ALA A 373 29.94 -3.48 0.79
C ALA A 373 30.99 -2.97 1.78
N SER A 374 31.34 -3.75 2.81
CA SER A 374 32.28 -3.31 3.85
C SER A 374 33.71 -3.16 3.28
N GLY A 375 34.24 -1.93 3.33
CA GLY A 375 35.55 -1.58 2.78
C GLY A 375 35.54 -1.06 1.33
N GLY A 376 34.37 -1.02 0.68
CA GLY A 376 34.16 -0.39 -0.63
C GLY A 376 33.99 1.12 -0.55
N GLY A 377 34.11 1.78 -1.71
CA GLY A 377 33.74 3.21 -1.87
C GLY A 377 32.22 3.41 -1.87
N VAL A 378 31.82 4.69 -1.92
CA VAL A 378 30.41 5.11 -1.95
C VAL A 378 29.62 4.37 -3.02
N ASP A 379 30.13 4.35 -4.26
CA ASP A 379 29.45 3.75 -5.41
C ASP A 379 29.31 2.22 -5.29
N GLU A 380 30.27 1.58 -4.61
CA GLU A 380 30.20 0.13 -4.31
C GLU A 380 29.13 -0.17 -3.27
N CYS A 381 29.07 0.61 -2.20
CA CYS A 381 28.05 0.45 -1.16
C CYS A 381 26.63 0.66 -1.72
N ILE A 382 26.40 1.74 -2.46
CA ILE A 382 25.10 1.98 -3.11
C ILE A 382 24.79 0.90 -4.14
N GLY A 383 25.81 0.46 -4.91
CA GLY A 383 25.69 -0.61 -5.88
C GLY A 383 25.24 -1.95 -5.24
N GLN A 384 25.74 -2.31 -4.06
CA GLN A 384 25.29 -3.50 -3.33
C GLN A 384 23.84 -3.33 -2.83
N LEU A 385 23.48 -2.14 -2.34
CA LEU A 385 22.09 -1.85 -1.98
C LEU A 385 21.16 -2.01 -3.18
N LEU A 386 21.48 -1.40 -4.32
CA LEU A 386 20.70 -1.50 -5.55
C LEU A 386 20.53 -2.96 -6.01
N LYS A 387 21.58 -3.78 -5.97
CA LYS A 387 21.52 -5.22 -6.27
C LYS A 387 20.56 -5.97 -5.36
N PHE A 388 20.60 -5.67 -4.06
CA PHE A 388 19.70 -6.29 -3.09
C PHE A 388 18.25 -5.91 -3.39
N LEU A 389 17.97 -4.62 -3.61
CA LEU A 389 16.64 -4.11 -3.89
C LEU A 389 16.05 -4.66 -5.20
N ASP A 390 16.85 -4.69 -6.26
CA ASP A 390 16.47 -5.22 -7.58
C ASP A 390 16.18 -6.72 -7.52
N ARG A 391 17.11 -7.50 -6.95
CA ARG A 391 16.96 -8.96 -6.83
C ARG A 391 15.71 -9.40 -6.07
N ASN A 392 15.24 -8.57 -5.17
CA ASN A 392 14.07 -8.85 -4.35
C ASN A 392 12.79 -8.16 -4.84
N ASN A 393 12.81 -7.55 -6.03
CA ASN A 393 11.69 -6.76 -6.58
C ASN A 393 11.10 -5.83 -5.51
N SER A 394 11.97 -5.00 -4.92
CA SER A 394 11.61 -4.22 -3.73
C SER A 394 10.59 -3.11 -3.98
N GLY A 395 10.41 -2.66 -5.22
CA GLY A 395 9.61 -1.47 -5.52
C GLY A 395 10.21 -0.17 -4.99
N LEU A 396 11.50 -0.17 -4.64
CA LEU A 396 12.24 0.97 -4.11
C LEU A 396 13.26 1.49 -5.11
N SER A 397 13.46 2.80 -5.11
CA SER A 397 14.55 3.46 -5.85
C SER A 397 15.38 4.31 -4.91
N VAL A 398 16.63 4.53 -5.30
CA VAL A 398 17.64 5.20 -4.50
C VAL A 398 18.06 6.51 -5.16
N MET A 399 18.23 7.53 -4.35
CA MET A 399 18.83 8.83 -4.71
C MET A 399 19.97 9.14 -3.75
N PHE A 400 20.99 9.83 -4.21
CA PHE A 400 22.13 10.17 -3.38
C PHE A 400 22.61 11.61 -3.62
N SER A 401 23.05 12.27 -2.54
CA SER A 401 23.76 13.55 -2.54
C SER A 401 25.05 13.42 -1.72
N SER A 402 26.19 13.68 -2.34
CA SER A 402 27.50 13.67 -1.66
C SER A 402 27.87 15.02 -1.02
N ASN A 403 27.17 16.08 -1.34
CA ASN A 403 27.57 17.47 -1.03
C ASN A 403 26.60 18.20 -0.09
N ILE A 404 26.10 17.52 0.96
CA ILE A 404 25.07 18.06 1.86
C ILE A 404 25.51 19.32 2.62
N ASP A 405 26.79 19.49 2.91
CA ASP A 405 27.28 20.67 3.63
C ASP A 405 27.54 21.88 2.70
N GLU A 406 27.49 21.69 1.40
CA GLU A 406 27.62 22.78 0.44
C GLU A 406 26.41 23.75 0.47
N SER A 407 26.56 24.90 -0.19
CA SER A 407 25.50 25.90 -0.26
C SER A 407 24.24 25.40 -0.96
N ASN A 408 24.39 24.51 -1.91
CA ASN A 408 23.28 23.98 -2.72
C ASN A 408 23.43 22.47 -2.99
N PRO A 409 23.15 21.59 -1.99
CA PRO A 409 23.22 20.15 -2.20
C PRO A 409 22.23 19.69 -3.26
N THR A 410 22.66 18.72 -4.08
CA THR A 410 21.87 18.15 -5.16
C THR A 410 21.76 16.64 -5.00
N TRP A 411 20.56 16.10 -5.20
CA TRP A 411 20.29 14.66 -5.24
C TRP A 411 20.28 14.18 -6.67
N ASN A 412 20.88 13.02 -6.89
CA ASN A 412 20.85 12.34 -8.18
C ASN A 412 20.23 10.95 -8.00
N ALA A 413 19.31 10.57 -8.87
CA ALA A 413 18.80 9.21 -8.92
C ALA A 413 19.96 8.25 -9.26
N GLN A 414 19.94 7.05 -8.66
CA GLN A 414 21.01 6.07 -8.78
C GLN A 414 20.52 4.85 -9.53
N GLU A 415 21.37 4.30 -10.41
CA GLU A 415 21.15 3.02 -11.07
C GLU A 415 22.38 2.12 -10.98
N LEU A 416 22.15 0.83 -11.22
CA LEU A 416 23.20 -0.17 -11.16
C LEU A 416 23.92 -0.29 -12.52
N ALA A 417 25.19 0.07 -12.58
CA ALA A 417 26.00 -0.14 -13.76
C ALA A 417 26.40 -1.61 -13.93
N SER A 418 26.82 -2.00 -15.14
CA SER A 418 27.23 -3.36 -15.48
C SER A 418 28.40 -3.90 -14.67
N ASN A 419 29.26 -3.01 -14.14
CA ASN A 419 30.37 -3.36 -13.25
C ASN A 419 29.94 -3.57 -11.80
N GLY A 420 28.65 -3.41 -11.49
CA GLY A 420 28.08 -3.61 -10.17
C GLY A 420 28.23 -2.45 -9.19
N LYS A 421 28.68 -1.28 -9.66
CA LYS A 421 28.71 -0.03 -8.89
C LYS A 421 27.47 0.80 -9.20
N SER A 422 27.15 1.74 -8.32
CA SER A 422 26.13 2.74 -8.65
C SER A 422 26.70 3.82 -9.56
N VAL A 423 25.82 4.35 -10.40
CA VAL A 423 26.06 5.55 -11.22
C VAL A 423 24.84 6.44 -11.16
N ASN A 424 25.03 7.71 -11.47
CA ASN A 424 23.89 8.61 -11.61
C ASN A 424 23.07 8.19 -12.83
N MET A 425 21.77 8.02 -12.62
CA MET A 425 20.81 7.74 -13.68
C MET A 425 20.79 8.91 -14.67
N GLU A 426 20.78 8.62 -15.96
CA GLU A 426 20.56 9.65 -17.00
C GLU A 426 19.11 10.14 -16.95
N CYS A 427 18.90 11.30 -16.36
CA CYS A 427 17.60 11.94 -16.30
C CYS A 427 17.40 12.80 -17.56
N ASN A 428 16.74 12.27 -18.57
CA ASN A 428 16.30 13.06 -19.72
C ASN A 428 15.42 14.20 -19.19
N GLN A 429 15.82 15.45 -19.48
CA GLN A 429 15.13 16.67 -19.04
C GLN A 429 13.81 16.87 -19.76
#